data_6cc664b725189779d3ff48442a23ce96
#
_entry.id   6cc664b725189779d3ff48442a23ce96
#
_cell.length_a   1.000
_cell.length_b   1.000
_cell.length_c   1.000
_cell.angle_alpha   90.00
_cell.angle_beta   90.00
_cell.angle_gamma   90.00
#
_symmetry.space_group_name_H-M   'P 1'
#
loop_
_entity.id
_entity.type
_entity.pdbx_description
1 polymer ?
#
loop_
_entity_poly.entity_id
_entity_poly.type
_entity_poly.pdbx_seq_one_letter_code
_entity_poly.pdbx_strand_id
1 'polypeptide(L)'
;MGPLWNLGGSSELRQTALNAGYNAGIKEGRNDGKKHHQRSYGDFGSYQKATDDYSSKLGDKELYRRYYREGFENGYEDGLRGN
;
A
#
# COMPACT_ATOMS: atom_id res chain seq x y z
N MET A 1 15.29 -8.37 19.99
CA MET A 1 13.82 -8.43 19.92
C MET A 1 13.28 -7.09 19.46
N GLY A 2 12.42 -7.10 18.49
CA GLY A 2 11.84 -5.86 17.99
C GLY A 2 10.71 -5.35 18.87
N PRO A 3 10.29 -4.10 18.65
CA PRO A 3 9.14 -3.55 19.37
C PRO A 3 7.88 -4.38 19.08
N LEU A 4 6.97 -4.42 20.04
CA LEU A 4 5.74 -5.20 19.88
C LEU A 4 4.89 -4.71 18.72
N TRP A 5 4.90 -3.41 18.46
CA TRP A 5 4.10 -2.85 17.36
C TRP A 5 4.62 -3.29 15.98
N ASN A 6 5.81 -3.86 15.92
CA ASN A 6 6.37 -4.31 14.65
C ASN A 6 5.61 -5.50 14.05
N LEU A 7 4.90 -6.26 14.87
CA LEU A 7 4.02 -7.36 14.43
C LEU A 7 4.71 -8.36 13.53
N GLY A 8 6.02 -8.53 13.66
CA GLY A 8 6.78 -9.43 12.82
C GLY A 8 7.17 -8.77 11.51
N GLY A 9 8.01 -9.47 10.75
CA GLY A 9 8.58 -8.93 9.54
C GLY A 9 9.71 -7.97 9.84
N SER A 10 10.57 -7.75 8.87
CA SER A 10 11.67 -6.81 8.99
C SER A 10 11.19 -5.39 8.72
N SER A 11 11.97 -4.42 9.17
CA SER A 11 11.67 -3.04 8.82
C SER A 11 11.77 -2.82 7.31
N GLU A 12 12.63 -3.59 6.63
CA GLU A 12 12.72 -3.52 5.18
C GLU A 12 11.42 -3.99 4.52
N LEU A 13 10.85 -5.10 4.98
CA LEU A 13 9.58 -5.59 4.46
C LEU A 13 8.50 -4.54 4.60
N ARG A 14 8.37 -3.99 5.81
CA ARG A 14 7.35 -2.99 6.10
C ARG A 14 7.53 -1.74 5.25
N GLN A 15 8.76 -1.22 5.21
CA GLN A 15 9.04 0.00 4.48
C GLN A 15 8.80 -0.17 2.97
N THR A 16 9.26 -1.29 2.41
CA THR A 16 9.06 -1.56 0.99
C THR A 16 7.59 -1.66 0.66
N ALA A 17 6.84 -2.39 1.48
CA ALA A 17 5.41 -2.59 1.23
C ALA A 17 4.64 -1.27 1.35
N LEU A 18 4.88 -0.50 2.41
CA LEU A 18 4.20 0.77 2.59
C LEU A 18 4.50 1.74 1.45
N ASN A 19 5.76 1.82 1.04
CA ASN A 19 6.15 2.70 -0.06
C ASN A 19 5.51 2.29 -1.38
N ALA A 20 5.56 0.99 -1.70
CA ALA A 20 4.99 0.51 -2.95
C ALA A 20 3.48 0.73 -2.98
N GLY A 21 2.81 0.44 -1.86
CA GLY A 21 1.38 0.65 -1.77
C GLY A 21 1.02 2.13 -1.89
N TYR A 22 1.74 2.97 -1.16
CA TYR A 22 1.49 4.42 -1.20
C TYR A 22 1.63 4.96 -2.62
N ASN A 23 2.70 4.59 -3.31
CA ASN A 23 2.94 5.08 -4.66
C ASN A 23 1.83 4.66 -5.62
N ALA A 24 1.37 3.41 -5.52
CA ALA A 24 0.26 2.94 -6.34
C ALA A 24 -1.03 3.67 -5.96
N GLY A 25 -1.28 3.83 -4.67
CA GLY A 25 -2.51 4.45 -4.20
C GLY A 25 -2.63 5.91 -4.56
N ILE A 26 -1.54 6.67 -4.38
CA ILE A 26 -1.59 8.12 -4.64
C ILE A 26 -1.83 8.40 -6.13
N LYS A 27 -1.28 7.56 -6.99
CA LYS A 27 -1.51 7.68 -8.44
C LYS A 27 -2.99 7.52 -8.76
N GLU A 28 -3.62 6.50 -8.20
CA GLU A 28 -5.04 6.26 -8.44
C GLU A 28 -5.91 7.33 -7.79
N GLY A 29 -5.52 7.77 -6.59
CA GLY A 29 -6.26 8.82 -5.92
C GLY A 29 -6.25 10.13 -6.67
N ARG A 30 -5.09 10.51 -7.20
CA ARG A 30 -4.98 11.72 -8.02
C ARG A 30 -5.87 11.63 -9.25
N ASN A 31 -5.86 10.46 -9.89
CA ASN A 31 -6.68 10.24 -11.07
C ASN A 31 -8.17 10.36 -10.74
N ASP A 32 -8.60 9.71 -9.67
CA ASP A 32 -10.00 9.74 -9.25
C ASP A 32 -10.41 11.14 -8.77
N GLY A 33 -9.51 11.84 -8.12
CA GLY A 33 -9.76 13.21 -7.67
C GLY A 33 -10.05 14.14 -8.84
N LYS A 34 -9.28 14.01 -9.91
CA LYS A 34 -9.49 14.83 -11.11
C LYS A 34 -10.85 14.54 -11.76
N LYS A 35 -11.28 13.29 -11.69
CA LYS A 35 -12.55 12.86 -12.30
C LYS A 35 -13.73 13.04 -11.37
N HIS A 36 -13.48 13.42 -10.12
CA HIS A 36 -14.50 13.50 -9.08
C HIS A 36 -15.24 12.17 -8.94
N HIS A 37 -14.48 11.06 -8.99
CA HIS A 37 -15.05 9.72 -8.96
C HIS A 37 -14.25 8.84 -8.02
N GLN A 38 -14.66 8.80 -6.76
CA GLN A 38 -14.01 7.96 -5.75
C GLN A 38 -14.46 6.51 -5.93
N ARG A 39 -13.48 5.61 -6.04
CA ARG A 39 -13.74 4.18 -6.12
C ARG A 39 -13.41 3.49 -4.79
N SER A 40 -13.90 2.26 -4.65
CA SER A 40 -13.54 1.44 -3.49
C SER A 40 -12.16 0.84 -3.69
N TYR A 41 -11.42 0.64 -2.60
CA TYR A 41 -10.07 0.08 -2.70
C TYR A 41 -10.06 -1.25 -3.43
N GLY A 42 -11.06 -2.10 -3.19
CA GLY A 42 -11.13 -3.42 -3.82
C GLY A 42 -11.31 -3.37 -5.34
N ASP A 43 -11.65 -2.21 -5.90
CA ASP A 43 -11.79 -2.07 -7.35
C ASP A 43 -10.44 -2.03 -8.06
N PHE A 44 -9.34 -1.84 -7.32
CA PHE A 44 -8.01 -1.71 -7.92
C PHE A 44 -7.28 -3.04 -7.88
N GLY A 45 -6.81 -3.48 -9.07
CA GLY A 45 -6.08 -4.74 -9.16
C GLY A 45 -4.82 -4.75 -8.31
N SER A 46 -4.11 -3.63 -8.26
CA SER A 46 -2.89 -3.54 -7.45
C SER A 46 -3.20 -3.69 -5.96
N TYR A 47 -4.32 -3.16 -5.49
CA TYR A 47 -4.73 -3.33 -4.10
C TYR A 47 -5.08 -4.78 -3.80
N GLN A 48 -5.79 -5.43 -4.73
CA GLN A 48 -6.18 -6.83 -4.55
C GLN A 48 -4.95 -7.73 -4.46
N LYS A 49 -4.01 -7.56 -5.38
CA LYS A 49 -2.79 -8.37 -5.40
C LYS A 49 -1.85 -8.01 -4.26
N ALA A 50 -1.62 -6.71 -4.09
CA ALA A 50 -0.81 -6.14 -3.01
C ALA A 50 0.61 -6.74 -2.97
N THR A 51 1.21 -7.03 -4.12
CA THR A 51 2.51 -7.69 -4.19
C THR A 51 3.56 -6.94 -5.01
N ASP A 52 3.26 -5.71 -5.43
CA ASP A 52 4.25 -4.92 -6.15
C ASP A 52 5.52 -4.79 -5.31
N ASP A 53 6.66 -5.03 -5.94
CA ASP A 53 7.98 -4.96 -5.30
C ASP A 53 8.22 -6.01 -4.22
N TYR A 54 7.32 -6.97 -4.08
CA TYR A 54 7.54 -8.07 -3.15
C TYR A 54 8.54 -9.06 -3.70
N SER A 55 9.42 -9.55 -2.83
CA SER A 55 10.24 -10.72 -3.12
C SER A 55 10.32 -11.55 -1.86
N SER A 56 10.59 -12.85 -2.04
CA SER A 56 10.65 -13.77 -0.90
C SER A 56 11.74 -13.41 0.10
N LYS A 57 12.74 -12.67 -0.32
CA LYS A 57 13.80 -12.20 0.56
C LYS A 57 13.26 -11.30 1.67
N LEU A 58 12.16 -10.63 1.41
CA LEU A 58 11.58 -9.70 2.39
C LEU A 58 10.87 -10.44 3.53
N GLY A 59 10.41 -11.68 3.29
CA GLY A 59 9.77 -12.47 4.33
C GLY A 59 8.33 -12.81 4.00
N ASP A 60 7.47 -12.76 5.00
CA ASP A 60 6.09 -13.23 4.93
C ASP A 60 5.27 -12.43 3.92
N LYS A 61 4.75 -13.12 2.91
CA LYS A 61 4.00 -12.51 1.83
C LYS A 61 2.68 -11.89 2.33
N GLU A 62 1.98 -12.58 3.23
CA GLU A 62 0.70 -12.05 3.72
C GLU A 62 0.90 -10.80 4.56
N LEU A 63 1.97 -10.76 5.34
CA LEU A 63 2.30 -9.55 6.10
C LEU A 63 2.64 -8.40 5.16
N TYR A 64 3.42 -8.68 4.10
CA TYR A 64 3.72 -7.69 3.07
C TYR A 64 2.44 -7.11 2.48
N ARG A 65 1.50 -7.97 2.12
CA ARG A 65 0.25 -7.54 1.51
C ARG A 65 -0.55 -6.63 2.43
N ARG A 66 -0.54 -6.91 3.73
CA ARG A 66 -1.24 -6.06 4.70
C ARG A 66 -0.65 -4.66 4.75
N TYR A 67 0.67 -4.56 4.79
CA TYR A 67 1.33 -3.26 4.78
C TYR A 67 1.13 -2.53 3.45
N TYR A 68 1.19 -3.27 2.35
CA TYR A 68 0.96 -2.69 1.04
C TYR A 68 -0.42 -2.03 0.98
N ARG A 69 -1.43 -2.74 1.43
CA ARG A 69 -2.80 -2.23 1.42
C ARG A 69 -2.96 -1.01 2.31
N GLU A 70 -2.30 -1.01 3.45
CA GLU A 70 -2.30 0.16 4.32
C GLU A 70 -1.69 1.37 3.61
N GLY A 71 -0.53 1.16 2.97
CA GLY A 71 0.10 2.22 2.20
C GLY A 71 -0.78 2.71 1.07
N PHE A 72 -1.41 1.78 0.34
CA PHE A 72 -2.31 2.12 -0.76
C PHE A 72 -3.45 3.01 -0.27
N GLU A 73 -4.10 2.63 0.83
CA GLU A 73 -5.22 3.40 1.37
C GLU A 73 -4.78 4.83 1.72
N ASN A 74 -3.63 4.95 2.36
CA ASN A 74 -3.10 6.27 2.70
C ASN A 74 -2.79 7.09 1.46
N GLY A 75 -2.15 6.47 0.47
CA GLY A 75 -1.81 7.16 -0.77
C GLY A 75 -3.05 7.58 -1.54
N TYR A 76 -4.03 6.70 -1.62
CA TYR A 76 -5.27 7.00 -2.32
C TYR A 76 -5.98 8.21 -1.71
N GLU A 77 -6.10 8.25 -0.38
CA GLU A 77 -6.73 9.36 0.30
C GLU A 77 -5.95 10.66 0.06
N ASP A 78 -4.62 10.60 0.13
CA ASP A 78 -3.81 11.78 -0.14
C ASP A 78 -4.01 12.27 -1.58
N GLY A 79 -4.06 11.33 -2.52
CA GLY A 79 -4.27 11.67 -3.92
C GLY A 79 -5.62 12.32 -4.18
N LEU A 80 -6.67 11.81 -3.53
CA LEU A 80 -8.01 12.38 -3.65
C LEU A 80 -8.03 13.84 -3.19
N ARG A 81 -7.24 14.16 -2.17
CA ARG A 81 -7.18 15.53 -1.65
C ARG A 81 -6.29 16.44 -2.48
N GLY A 82 -5.65 15.91 -3.52
CA GLY A 82 -4.82 16.70 -4.40
C GLY A 82 -3.35 16.77 -4.01
N ASN A 83 -2.93 15.89 -3.13
CA ASN A 83 -1.51 15.84 -2.73
C ASN A 83 -0.66 15.08 -3.73
#